data_4ba3148ab5bb84272d62c8fd17232be4
#
_entry.id   4ba3148ab5bb84272d62c8fd17232be4
#
_cell.length_a   1.000
_cell.length_b   1.000
_cell.length_c   1.000
_cell.angle_alpha   90.00
_cell.angle_beta   90.00
_cell.angle_gamma   90.00
#
_symmetry.space_group_name_H-M   'P 1'
#
loop_
_entity.id
_entity.type
_entity.pdbx_description
1 polymer ?
#
loop_
_entity_poly.entity_id
_entity_poly.type
_entity_poly.pdbx_seq_one_letter_code
_entity_poly.pdbx_strand_id
1 'polypeptide(L)'
;MQSTAVGQGSIDPIQTVDLIADKQLTEKQEYCHNLITFKESSNNRHAVNGSHYGYYQGRSKALKGAPDDYQFYWYWSYVSHRYGVTRYDEPNYCKALHHLQVKGWQ
;
A
#
# COMPACT_ATOMS: atom_id res chain seq x y z
N MET A 1 10.94 6.03 -4.04
CA MET A 1 11.26 6.61 -3.61
C MET A 1 11.67 7.38 -3.57
N GLN A 2 11.59 7.60 -3.68
CA GLN A 2 11.94 8.43 -3.49
C GLN A 2 12.52 8.81 -2.93
N SER A 3 12.89 8.88 -2.97
CA SER A 3 13.53 9.40 -2.29
C SER A 3 13.90 9.87 -1.96
N THR A 4 14.06 9.96 -2.19
CA THR A 4 14.45 10.53 -1.62
C THR A 4 14.64 11.07 -1.16
N ALA A 5 14.68 11.15 -1.35
CA ALA A 5 14.92 11.79 -0.66
C ALA A 5 15.33 12.08 -0.04
N VAL A 6 15.54 12.06 -0.26
CA VAL A 6 16.08 12.47 0.56
C VAL A 6 16.38 12.87 1.18
N GLY A 7 16.48 13.10 1.12
CA GLY A 7 16.90 13.66 1.91
C GLY A 7 16.80 14.15 2.49
N GLN A 8 16.58 14.30 2.47
CA GLN A 8 16.54 14.77 3.20
C GLN A 8 16.06 14.84 4.12
N GLY A 9 15.93 14.73 4.19
CA GLY A 9 15.58 14.80 5.15
C GLY A 9 14.83 14.61 5.72
N SER A 10 14.55 14.66 5.81
CA SER A 10 13.92 14.44 6.41
C SER A 10 13.21 13.85 6.78
N ILE A 11 13.07 13.89 6.81
CA ILE A 11 12.47 13.19 6.95
C ILE A 11 11.43 12.74 7.35
N ASP A 12 11.05 13.04 7.35
CA ASP A 12 10.02 12.72 7.78
C ASP A 12 9.31 11.72 7.19
N PRO A 13 9.27 11.39 6.55
CA PRO A 13 8.59 10.47 5.92
C PRO A 13 8.24 9.29 6.38
N ILE A 14 8.71 9.26 7.08
CA ILE A 14 8.69 8.31 7.79
C ILE A 14 7.49 7.71 8.07
N GLN A 15 6.49 8.28 7.86
CA GLN A 15 5.32 7.79 8.25
C GLN A 15 4.61 7.10 7.19
N THR A 16 5.21 6.73 6.16
CA THR A 16 4.56 6.07 5.05
C THR A 16 4.30 4.61 5.37
N VAL A 17 3.33 4.04 4.69
CA VAL A 17 3.04 2.62 4.82
C VAL A 17 4.22 1.76 4.37
N ASP A 18 5.16 2.33 3.61
CA ASP A 18 6.37 1.63 3.19
C ASP A 18 7.22 1.21 4.39
N LEU A 19 7.26 2.02 5.45
CA LEU A 19 8.01 1.66 6.65
C LEU A 19 7.37 0.48 7.37
N ILE A 20 6.05 0.42 7.38
CA ILE A 20 5.35 -0.71 7.98
C ILE A 20 5.59 -1.95 7.14
N ALA A 21 5.51 -1.81 5.81
CA ALA A 21 5.75 -2.92 4.89
C ALA A 21 7.15 -3.50 5.06
N ASP A 22 8.14 -2.62 5.25
CA ASP A 22 9.52 -3.06 5.44
C ASP A 22 9.66 -3.97 6.65
N LYS A 23 8.90 -3.71 7.71
CA LYS A 23 8.97 -4.49 8.93
C LYS A 23 8.12 -5.74 8.91
N GLN A 24 7.02 -5.72 8.16
CA GLN A 24 6.02 -6.78 8.23
C GLN A 24 6.05 -7.79 7.08
N LEU A 25 6.73 -7.48 6.00
CA LEU A 25 6.65 -8.29 4.78
C LEU A 25 8.02 -8.82 4.37
N THR A 26 8.01 -9.94 3.65
CA THR A 26 9.22 -10.42 2.97
C THR A 26 9.57 -9.41 1.88
N GLU A 27 10.82 -9.39 1.45
CA GLU A 27 11.31 -8.46 0.43
C GLU A 27 10.46 -8.49 -0.83
N LYS A 28 10.08 -9.68 -1.26
CA LYS A 28 9.29 -9.82 -2.48
C LYS A 28 7.93 -9.16 -2.36
N GLN A 29 7.24 -9.42 -1.24
CA GLN A 29 5.92 -8.85 -1.04
C GLN A 29 5.99 -7.35 -0.75
N GLU A 30 7.03 -6.92 -0.08
CA GLU A 30 7.27 -5.48 0.15
C GLU A 30 7.43 -4.74 -1.16
N TYR A 31 8.21 -5.29 -2.08
CA TYR A 31 8.42 -4.68 -3.40
C TYR A 31 7.09 -4.52 -4.14
N CYS A 32 6.27 -5.56 -4.14
CA CYS A 32 4.98 -5.51 -4.80
C CYS A 32 4.02 -4.53 -4.11
N HIS A 33 4.03 -4.52 -2.77
CA HIS A 33 3.23 -3.57 -1.99
C HIS A 33 3.59 -2.13 -2.36
N ASN A 34 4.89 -1.83 -2.40
CA ASN A 34 5.34 -0.45 -2.65
C ASN A 34 5.00 0.01 -4.07
N LEU A 35 5.03 -0.90 -5.04
CA LEU A 35 4.60 -0.57 -6.40
C LEU A 35 3.11 -0.28 -6.45
N ILE A 36 2.30 -1.01 -5.67
CA ILE A 36 0.86 -0.77 -5.62
C ILE A 36 0.56 0.63 -5.08
N THR A 37 1.17 1.00 -3.95
CA THR A 37 0.92 2.31 -3.37
C THR A 37 1.37 3.44 -4.30
N PHE A 38 2.46 3.22 -5.02
CA PHE A 38 2.93 4.20 -5.98
C PHE A 38 1.94 4.35 -7.14
N LYS A 39 1.48 3.23 -7.68
CA LYS A 39 0.54 3.25 -8.81
C LYS A 39 -0.82 3.83 -8.42
N GLU A 40 -1.30 3.51 -7.22
CA GLU A 40 -2.63 3.93 -6.80
C GLU A 40 -2.70 5.38 -6.36
N SER A 41 -1.70 5.86 -5.63
CA SER A 41 -1.80 7.18 -5.00
C SER A 41 -0.52 7.99 -5.04
N SER A 42 0.55 7.48 -5.63
CA SER A 42 1.89 8.08 -5.54
C SER A 42 2.30 8.26 -4.08
N ASN A 43 1.94 7.27 -3.25
CA ASN A 43 2.24 7.25 -1.82
C ASN A 43 1.62 8.40 -1.05
N ASN A 44 0.44 8.84 -1.45
CA ASN A 44 -0.25 9.94 -0.80
C ASN A 44 -1.36 9.43 0.12
N ARG A 45 -1.15 9.58 1.43
CA ARG A 45 -2.13 9.17 2.45
C ARG A 45 -3.50 9.83 2.24
N HIS A 46 -3.51 11.05 1.72
CA HIS A 46 -4.73 11.85 1.56
C HIS A 46 -5.32 11.81 0.16
N ALA A 47 -4.85 10.90 -0.69
CA ALA A 47 -5.36 10.83 -2.06
C ALA A 47 -6.86 10.52 -2.06
N VAL A 48 -7.61 11.24 -2.88
CA VAL A 48 -9.05 11.03 -3.03
C VAL A 48 -9.38 11.06 -4.52
N ASN A 49 -10.00 9.99 -5.00
CA ASN A 49 -10.45 9.91 -6.38
C ASN A 49 -11.87 9.35 -6.36
N GLY A 50 -12.87 10.26 -6.38
CA GLY A 50 -14.26 9.85 -6.25
C GLY A 50 -14.50 9.22 -4.90
N SER A 51 -14.91 7.95 -4.88
CA SER A 51 -15.16 7.21 -3.65
C SER A 51 -13.99 6.31 -3.24
N HIS A 52 -12.79 6.59 -3.77
CA HIS A 52 -11.58 5.84 -3.44
C HIS A 52 -10.62 6.72 -2.65
N TYR A 53 -10.09 6.20 -1.55
CA TYR A 53 -9.33 6.99 -0.58
C TYR A 53 -8.01 6.36 -0.19
N GLY A 54 -7.01 7.19 0.05
CA GLY A 54 -5.77 6.83 0.71
C GLY A 54 -4.72 6.20 -0.17
N TYR A 55 -3.72 5.66 0.47
CA TYR A 55 -2.57 5.04 -0.21
C TYR A 55 -2.97 3.98 -1.23
N TYR A 56 -3.98 3.18 -0.90
CA TYR A 56 -4.37 2.02 -1.71
C TYR A 56 -5.61 2.28 -2.55
N GLN A 57 -6.18 3.47 -2.43
CA GLN A 57 -7.39 3.85 -3.15
C GLN A 57 -8.53 2.85 -2.92
N GLY A 58 -8.70 2.48 -1.66
CA GLY A 58 -9.78 1.57 -1.29
C GLY A 58 -11.12 2.28 -1.28
N ARG A 59 -12.17 1.51 -1.54
CA ARG A 59 -13.51 2.06 -1.62
C ARG A 59 -14.21 1.99 -0.28
N SER A 60 -13.69 2.74 0.68
CA SER A 60 -14.25 2.80 2.03
C SER A 60 -14.00 4.18 2.60
N LYS A 61 -15.05 4.81 3.10
CA LYS A 61 -14.94 6.14 3.71
C LYS A 61 -14.07 6.10 4.96
N ALA A 62 -13.94 4.95 5.60
CA ALA A 62 -13.10 4.82 6.78
C ALA A 62 -11.63 5.11 6.48
N LEU A 63 -11.23 4.99 5.23
CA LEU A 63 -9.85 5.25 4.82
C LEU A 63 -9.56 6.73 4.65
N LYS A 64 -10.58 7.57 4.54
CA LYS A 64 -10.38 8.99 4.27
C LYS A 64 -9.67 9.64 5.45
N GLY A 65 -8.42 10.07 5.22
CA GLY A 65 -7.63 10.71 6.27
C GLY A 65 -7.17 9.77 7.38
N ALA A 66 -7.33 8.46 7.20
CA ALA A 66 -6.97 7.50 8.25
C ALA A 66 -5.45 7.44 8.46
N PRO A 67 -5.02 7.06 9.68
CA PRO A 67 -3.59 6.90 9.96
C PRO A 67 -2.97 5.81 9.09
N ASP A 68 -1.66 5.86 8.94
CA ASP A 68 -0.92 4.91 8.09
C ASP A 68 -1.17 3.46 8.48
N ASP A 69 -1.10 3.16 9.78
CA ASP A 69 -1.28 1.77 10.24
C ASP A 69 -2.69 1.25 9.94
N TYR A 70 -3.70 2.09 10.13
CA TYR A 70 -5.07 1.69 9.81
C TYR A 70 -5.19 1.35 8.33
N GLN A 71 -4.66 2.21 7.46
CA GLN A 71 -4.72 1.96 6.01
C GLN A 71 -3.95 0.70 5.65
N PHE A 72 -2.75 0.51 6.24
CA PHE A 72 -1.94 -0.66 5.96
C PHE A 72 -2.68 -1.96 6.29
N TYR A 73 -3.28 -2.06 7.47
CA TYR A 73 -3.95 -3.29 7.87
C TYR A 73 -5.33 -3.45 7.25
N TRP A 74 -5.97 -2.38 6.85
CA TRP A 74 -7.19 -2.47 6.05
C TRP A 74 -6.86 -3.15 4.71
N TYR A 75 -5.79 -2.72 4.08
CA TYR A 75 -5.38 -3.30 2.81
C TYR A 75 -4.82 -4.72 2.96
N TRP A 76 -4.13 -4.98 4.07
CA TRP A 76 -3.68 -6.32 4.43
C TRP A 76 -4.87 -7.30 4.38
N SER A 77 -5.98 -6.93 5.04
CA SER A 77 -7.17 -7.77 5.04
C SER A 77 -7.78 -7.90 3.66
N TYR A 78 -7.84 -6.81 2.93
CA TYR A 78 -8.39 -6.80 1.58
C TYR A 78 -7.63 -7.77 0.65
N VAL A 79 -6.32 -7.68 0.64
CA VAL A 79 -5.49 -8.53 -0.21
C VAL A 79 -5.56 -9.98 0.21
N SER A 80 -5.53 -10.22 1.53
CA SER A 80 -5.61 -11.59 2.06
C SER A 80 -6.90 -12.27 1.63
N HIS A 81 -8.01 -11.55 1.69
CA HIS A 81 -9.30 -12.10 1.30
C HIS A 81 -9.42 -12.31 -0.21
N ARG A 82 -8.96 -11.33 -0.97
CA ARG A 82 -9.17 -11.35 -2.42
C ARG A 82 -8.11 -12.15 -3.17
N TYR A 83 -6.87 -12.09 -2.74
CA TYR A 83 -5.75 -12.71 -3.46
C TYR A 83 -5.04 -13.82 -2.71
N GLY A 84 -5.43 -14.03 -1.46
CA GLY A 84 -4.86 -15.09 -0.66
C GLY A 84 -3.60 -14.67 0.09
N VAL A 85 -3.03 -15.61 0.82
CA VAL A 85 -1.82 -15.38 1.62
C VAL A 85 -0.70 -16.27 1.12
N THR A 86 0.53 -15.89 1.42
CA THR A 86 1.70 -16.70 1.05
C THR A 86 1.99 -17.72 2.16
N ARG A 87 2.98 -18.57 1.93
CA ARG A 87 3.39 -19.55 2.95
C ARG A 87 3.99 -18.90 4.19
N TYR A 88 4.29 -17.61 4.12
CA TYR A 88 4.80 -16.86 5.28
C TYR A 88 3.70 -16.11 6.00
N ASP A 89 2.44 -16.44 5.66
CA ASP A 89 1.27 -15.88 6.32
C ASP A 89 1.12 -14.37 6.10
N GLU A 90 1.56 -13.89 4.99
CA GLU A 90 1.43 -12.50 4.59
C GLU A 90 0.53 -12.42 3.35
N PRO A 91 -0.16 -11.29 3.13
CA PRO A 91 -1.02 -11.15 1.94
C PRO A 91 -0.19 -11.28 0.67
N ASN A 92 -0.80 -11.84 -0.37
CA ASN A 92 -0.11 -11.98 -1.65
C ASN A 92 -0.24 -10.69 -2.47
N TYR A 93 0.57 -9.70 -2.12
CA TYR A 93 0.57 -8.40 -2.81
C TYR A 93 1.03 -8.53 -4.26
N CYS A 94 1.91 -9.48 -4.55
CA CYS A 94 2.39 -9.64 -5.92
C CYS A 94 1.27 -10.12 -6.84
N LYS A 95 0.35 -10.94 -6.32
CA LYS A 95 -0.82 -11.34 -7.10
C LYS A 95 -1.75 -10.15 -7.31
N ALA A 96 -1.93 -9.33 -6.29
CA ALA A 96 -2.73 -8.11 -6.39
C ALA A 96 -2.11 -7.15 -7.41
N LEU A 97 -0.79 -6.98 -7.37
CA LEU A 97 -0.08 -6.12 -8.32
C LEU A 97 -0.27 -6.60 -9.75
N HIS A 98 -0.15 -7.91 -9.97
CA HIS A 98 -0.33 -8.48 -11.30
C HIS A 98 -1.74 -8.17 -11.82
N HIS A 99 -2.75 -8.35 -10.97
CA HIS A 99 -4.13 -8.06 -11.34
C HIS A 99 -4.29 -6.58 -11.68
N LEU A 100 -3.69 -5.69 -10.90
CA LEU A 100 -3.74 -4.25 -11.14
C LEU A 100 -3.07 -3.91 -12.48
N GLN A 101 -1.94 -4.53 -12.78
CA GLN A 101 -1.21 -4.28 -14.02
C GLN A 101 -1.99 -4.75 -15.25
N VAL A 102 -2.66 -5.89 -15.14
CA VAL A 102 -3.39 -6.48 -16.26
C VAL A 102 -4.76 -5.84 -16.46
N LYS A 103 -5.48 -5.59 -15.36
CA LYS A 103 -6.85 -5.08 -15.44
C LYS A 103 -6.98 -3.58 -15.22
N GLY A 104 -5.97 -2.93 -14.63
CA GLY A 104 -6.03 -1.52 -14.31
C GLY A 104 -6.80 -1.21 -13.02
N TRP A 105 -7.21 -2.25 -12.28
CA TRP A 105 -7.93 -2.08 -11.01
C TRP A 105 -7.68 -3.29 -10.13
N GLN A 106 -8.08 -3.19 -8.91
CA GLN A 106 -8.05 -4.32 -7.98
C GLN A 106 -9.46 -4.43 -7.33
#